data_e561e1654760fbdd3c92056bac266414
#
_entry.id   e561e1654760fbdd3c92056bac266414
#
_cell.length_a   1.000
_cell.length_b   1.000
_cell.length_c   1.000
_cell.angle_alpha   90.00
_cell.angle_beta   90.00
_cell.angle_gamma   90.00
#
_symmetry.space_group_name_H-M   'P 1'
#
loop_
_entity.id
_entity.type
_entity.pdbx_description
1 polymer ?
#
loop_
_entity_poly.entity_id
_entity_poly.type
_entity_poly.pdbx_seq_one_letter_code
_entity_poly.pdbx_strand_id
1 'polypeptide(L)'
;MFKKAIAVTSVTFFALLSLAAAAQLPDFTQLVEDASPAVVKINTVQKAPKAGISQRQQMPDIFRELLQQRQQQARPVMSMGSGFVISDDGYILTNHHVIDAADEIVVRFSDRREFSATIVGTDSRPDLALLKIDAK
;
A
#
# COMPACT_ATOMS: atom_id res chain seq x y z
N MET A 1 -2.81 -47.02 -49.31
CA MET A 1 -1.59 -46.37 -48.80
C MET A 1 -1.82 -44.90 -48.47
N PHE A 2 -2.54 -44.13 -49.24
CA PHE A 2 -2.78 -42.69 -49.01
C PHE A 2 -3.45 -42.33 -47.67
N LYS A 3 -4.44 -43.10 -47.18
CA LYS A 3 -5.15 -42.82 -45.92
C LYS A 3 -4.27 -42.94 -44.67
N LYS A 4 -3.23 -43.81 -44.67
CA LYS A 4 -2.30 -43.96 -43.55
C LYS A 4 -1.28 -42.82 -43.53
N ALA A 5 -0.86 -42.30 -44.70
CA ALA A 5 0.05 -41.19 -44.80
C ALA A 5 -0.57 -39.88 -44.25
N ILE A 6 -1.84 -39.59 -44.58
CA ILE A 6 -2.58 -38.42 -44.13
C ILE A 6 -2.75 -38.43 -42.60
N ALA A 7 -3.05 -39.62 -42.00
CA ALA A 7 -3.21 -39.75 -40.54
C ALA A 7 -1.88 -39.48 -39.78
N VAL A 8 -0.76 -39.98 -40.29
CA VAL A 8 0.55 -39.76 -39.68
C VAL A 8 0.99 -38.28 -39.75
N THR A 9 0.73 -37.62 -40.87
CA THR A 9 1.06 -36.18 -41.03
C THR A 9 0.20 -35.29 -40.12
N SER A 10 -1.07 -35.63 -39.94
CA SER A 10 -1.96 -34.88 -39.04
C SER A 10 -1.55 -35.00 -37.56
N VAL A 11 -1.13 -36.19 -37.12
CA VAL A 11 -0.67 -36.42 -35.72
C VAL A 11 0.65 -35.70 -35.46
N THR A 12 1.61 -35.71 -36.41
CA THR A 12 2.87 -34.98 -36.23
C THR A 12 2.68 -33.47 -36.27
N PHE A 13 1.77 -32.94 -37.06
CA PHE A 13 1.46 -31.51 -37.08
C PHE A 13 0.82 -31.05 -35.75
N PHE A 14 -0.08 -31.85 -35.18
CA PHE A 14 -0.71 -31.55 -33.87
C PHE A 14 0.28 -31.64 -32.70
N ALA A 15 1.24 -32.59 -32.75
CA ALA A 15 2.29 -32.71 -31.72
C ALA A 15 3.29 -31.54 -31.78
N LEU A 16 3.57 -30.97 -32.93
CA LEU A 16 4.43 -29.79 -33.09
C LEU A 16 3.76 -28.49 -32.61
N LEU A 17 2.43 -28.37 -32.70
CA LEU A 17 1.70 -27.22 -32.14
C LEU A 17 1.71 -27.24 -30.60
N SER A 18 1.79 -28.39 -29.98
CA SER A 18 1.78 -28.49 -28.50
C SER A 18 3.10 -28.05 -27.85
N LEU A 19 4.21 -27.99 -28.60
CA LEU A 19 5.49 -27.50 -28.07
C LEU A 19 5.61 -25.97 -28.01
N ALA A 20 4.72 -25.25 -28.72
CA ALA A 20 4.81 -23.80 -28.80
C ALA A 20 4.11 -23.04 -27.65
N ALA A 21 3.44 -23.73 -26.73
CA ALA A 21 2.59 -23.10 -25.71
C ALA A 21 3.18 -23.03 -24.30
N ALA A 22 4.44 -23.42 -24.10
CA ALA A 22 5.13 -23.17 -22.83
C ALA A 22 5.77 -21.78 -22.84
N ALA A 23 4.96 -20.73 -22.88
CA ALA A 23 5.43 -19.40 -22.53
C ALA A 23 5.89 -19.46 -21.06
N GLN A 24 7.21 -19.55 -20.84
CA GLN A 24 7.75 -19.44 -19.48
C GLN A 24 7.39 -18.07 -18.95
N LEU A 25 6.59 -18.05 -17.89
CA LEU A 25 6.34 -16.81 -17.16
C LEU A 25 7.69 -16.28 -16.65
N PRO A 26 7.91 -14.96 -16.69
CA PRO A 26 9.13 -14.37 -16.14
C PRO A 26 9.28 -14.77 -14.67
N ASP A 27 10.45 -15.23 -14.29
CA ASP A 27 10.80 -15.51 -12.89
C ASP A 27 11.25 -14.19 -12.25
N PHE A 28 10.44 -13.68 -11.30
CA PHE A 28 10.73 -12.47 -10.54
C PHE A 28 11.36 -12.73 -9.18
N THR A 29 11.68 -13.98 -8.83
CA THR A 29 12.15 -14.37 -7.50
C THR A 29 13.36 -13.55 -7.07
N GLN A 30 14.38 -13.48 -7.91
CA GLN A 30 15.60 -12.73 -7.60
C GLN A 30 15.33 -11.22 -7.48
N LEU A 31 14.50 -10.65 -8.37
CA LEU A 31 14.11 -9.24 -8.28
C LEU A 31 13.39 -8.93 -6.96
N VAL A 32 12.51 -9.80 -6.51
CA VAL A 32 11.79 -9.66 -5.24
C VAL A 32 12.76 -9.74 -4.07
N GLU A 33 13.69 -10.69 -4.07
CA GLU A 33 14.69 -10.84 -3.01
C GLU A 33 15.57 -9.58 -2.90
N ASP A 34 16.04 -9.06 -4.02
CA ASP A 34 16.92 -7.87 -4.07
C ASP A 34 16.19 -6.59 -3.69
N ALA A 35 14.91 -6.43 -4.09
CA ALA A 35 14.15 -5.21 -3.88
C ALA A 35 13.38 -5.17 -2.54
N SER A 36 13.07 -6.33 -1.94
CA SER A 36 12.28 -6.41 -0.72
C SER A 36 12.80 -5.58 0.47
N PRO A 37 14.12 -5.44 0.69
CA PRO A 37 14.62 -4.61 1.79
C PRO A 37 14.27 -3.13 1.65
N ALA A 38 14.09 -2.64 0.43
CA ALA A 38 13.71 -1.26 0.16
C ALA A 38 12.19 -1.02 0.21
N VAL A 39 11.39 -2.08 0.19
CA VAL A 39 9.92 -1.96 0.22
C VAL A 39 9.42 -1.96 1.66
N VAL A 40 8.62 -0.96 2.01
CA VAL A 40 8.06 -0.80 3.35
C VAL A 40 6.54 -0.75 3.31
N LYS A 41 5.93 -1.21 4.41
CA LYS A 41 4.51 -1.04 4.67
C LYS A 41 4.30 0.23 5.48
N ILE A 42 3.32 1.03 5.07
CA ILE A 42 2.95 2.27 5.75
C ILE A 42 1.58 2.07 6.38
N ASN A 43 1.52 2.25 7.69
CA ASN A 43 0.27 2.26 8.45
C ASN A 43 0.02 3.69 8.91
N THR A 44 -1.20 4.19 8.71
CA THR A 44 -1.59 5.51 9.16
C THR A 44 -2.78 5.43 10.09
N VAL A 45 -2.83 6.34 11.04
CA VAL A 45 -3.94 6.48 11.99
C VAL A 45 -4.48 7.89 11.87
N GLN A 46 -5.77 8.00 11.59
CA GLN A 46 -6.50 9.25 11.64
C GLN A 46 -7.36 9.25 12.90
N LYS A 47 -7.10 10.18 13.80
CA LYS A 47 -7.89 10.36 15.02
C LYS A 47 -9.23 10.99 14.66
N ALA A 48 -10.29 10.58 15.35
CA ALA A 48 -11.60 11.17 15.13
C ALA A 48 -11.54 12.70 15.33
N PRO A 49 -12.20 13.51 14.46
CA PRO A 49 -12.20 14.96 14.58
C PRO A 49 -12.67 15.37 15.98
N LYS A 50 -11.83 16.10 16.72
CA LYS A 50 -12.26 16.74 17.96
C LYS A 50 -13.13 17.92 17.56
N ALA A 51 -14.45 17.83 17.74
CA ALA A 51 -15.35 18.95 17.51
C ALA A 51 -14.86 20.17 18.32
N GLY A 52 -14.63 21.27 17.62
CA GLY A 52 -14.06 22.51 18.17
C GLY A 52 -14.87 23.01 19.36
N ILE A 53 -14.18 23.44 20.41
CA ILE A 53 -14.74 23.92 21.68
C ILE A 53 -15.69 25.12 21.46
N SER A 54 -15.43 25.93 20.44
CA SER A 54 -16.19 27.16 20.16
C SER A 54 -17.66 26.95 19.74
N GLN A 55 -17.96 25.81 19.11
CA GLN A 55 -19.33 25.49 18.71
C GLN A 55 -20.15 24.80 19.81
N ARG A 56 -19.49 24.30 20.86
CA ARG A 56 -20.15 23.59 21.97
C ARG A 56 -20.94 24.50 22.92
N GLN A 57 -20.61 25.78 23.00
CA GLN A 57 -21.24 26.70 23.95
C GLN A 57 -22.64 27.16 23.54
N GLN A 58 -23.03 27.01 22.26
CA GLN A 58 -24.35 27.44 21.73
C GLN A 58 -25.31 26.27 21.45
N MET A 59 -24.93 25.05 21.79
CA MET A 59 -25.76 23.86 21.54
C MET A 59 -26.57 23.47 22.80
N PRO A 60 -27.87 23.04 22.63
CA PRO A 60 -28.66 22.45 23.69
C PRO A 60 -27.94 21.24 24.33
N ASP A 61 -28.12 21.07 25.66
CA ASP A 61 -27.41 20.06 26.45
C ASP A 61 -27.61 18.63 25.91
N ILE A 62 -28.81 18.31 25.46
CA ILE A 62 -29.14 16.99 24.88
C ILE A 62 -28.33 16.69 23.60
N PHE A 63 -28.04 17.72 22.79
CA PHE A 63 -27.23 17.58 21.59
C PHE A 63 -25.75 17.40 21.94
N ARG A 64 -25.31 18.07 23.02
CA ARG A 64 -23.96 17.95 23.55
C ARG A 64 -23.68 16.54 24.07
N GLU A 65 -24.63 15.96 24.80
CA GLU A 65 -24.55 14.60 25.33
C GLU A 65 -24.53 13.54 24.22
N LEU A 66 -25.37 13.69 23.19
CA LEU A 66 -25.40 12.83 22.00
C LEU A 66 -24.08 12.87 21.21
N LEU A 67 -23.49 14.07 21.07
CA LEU A 67 -22.19 14.23 20.40
C LEU A 67 -21.05 13.63 21.22
N GLN A 68 -21.08 13.73 22.56
CA GLN A 68 -20.10 13.09 23.44
C GLN A 68 -20.18 11.56 23.33
N GLN A 69 -21.38 11.01 23.32
CA GLN A 69 -21.60 9.57 23.17
C GLN A 69 -21.08 9.05 21.80
N ARG A 70 -21.30 9.80 20.69
CA ARG A 70 -20.74 9.48 19.37
C ARG A 70 -19.21 9.60 19.34
N GLN A 71 -18.62 10.59 20.00
CA GLN A 71 -17.16 10.74 20.06
C GLN A 71 -16.48 9.61 20.85
N GLN A 72 -17.11 9.08 21.89
CA GLN A 72 -16.60 7.93 22.64
C GLN A 72 -16.65 6.62 21.83
N GLN A 73 -17.52 6.56 20.81
CA GLN A 73 -17.64 5.42 19.90
C GLN A 73 -16.84 5.58 18.61
N ALA A 74 -16.30 6.78 18.34
CA ALA A 74 -15.52 7.03 17.15
C ALA A 74 -14.16 6.30 17.25
N ARG A 75 -14.04 5.19 16.54
CA ARG A 75 -12.78 4.46 16.40
C ARG A 75 -11.84 5.22 15.46
N PRO A 76 -10.54 5.22 15.74
CA PRO A 76 -9.58 5.77 14.80
C PRO A 76 -9.69 5.04 13.45
N VAL A 77 -9.63 5.79 12.38
CA VAL A 77 -9.57 5.24 11.02
C VAL A 77 -8.13 4.86 10.76
N MET A 78 -7.91 3.61 10.39
CA MET A 78 -6.59 3.09 10.03
C MET A 78 -6.56 2.89 8.52
N SER A 79 -5.53 3.42 7.87
CA SER A 79 -5.25 3.17 6.45
C SER A 79 -3.90 2.48 6.30
N MET A 80 -3.72 1.79 5.19
CA MET A 80 -2.49 1.08 4.88
C MET A 80 -2.07 1.34 3.45
N GLY A 81 -0.76 1.45 3.25
CA GLY A 81 -0.15 1.59 1.93
C GLY A 81 1.24 0.99 1.91
N SER A 82 1.95 1.26 0.83
CA SER A 82 3.34 0.85 0.63
C SER A 82 4.20 2.06 0.27
N GLY A 83 5.51 1.94 0.50
CA GLY A 83 6.49 2.94 0.12
C GLY A 83 7.83 2.30 -0.19
N PHE A 84 8.76 3.12 -0.65
CA PHE A 84 10.11 2.71 -1.01
C PHE A 84 11.12 3.57 -0.25
N VAL A 85 12.10 2.93 0.39
CA VAL A 85 13.28 3.61 0.92
C VAL A 85 14.11 4.09 -0.25
N ILE A 86 14.40 5.39 -0.30
CA ILE A 86 15.16 6.01 -1.40
C ILE A 86 16.53 6.52 -0.98
N SER A 87 16.84 6.46 0.33
CA SER A 87 18.15 6.86 0.83
C SER A 87 18.51 6.20 2.17
N ASP A 88 19.80 6.07 2.44
CA ASP A 88 20.33 5.44 3.65
C ASP A 88 20.04 6.23 4.93
N ASP A 89 19.80 7.51 4.80
CA ASP A 89 19.44 8.40 5.93
C ASP A 89 17.93 8.34 6.27
N GLY A 90 17.15 7.48 5.60
CA GLY A 90 15.78 7.15 5.99
C GLY A 90 14.69 7.97 5.30
N TYR A 91 14.93 8.47 4.08
CA TYR A 91 13.86 9.01 3.25
C TYR A 91 13.08 7.89 2.56
N ILE A 92 11.75 8.05 2.56
CA ILE A 92 10.79 7.08 2.01
C ILE A 92 9.84 7.80 1.08
N LEU A 93 9.68 7.27 -0.13
CA LEU A 93 8.71 7.74 -1.10
C LEU A 93 7.44 6.89 -1.03
N THR A 94 6.28 7.56 -1.00
CA THR A 94 4.96 6.92 -1.01
C THR A 94 3.95 7.78 -1.77
N ASN A 95 2.69 7.36 -1.83
CA ASN A 95 1.63 8.14 -2.42
C ASN A 95 1.02 9.13 -1.42
N HIS A 96 0.60 10.28 -1.91
CA HIS A 96 -0.07 11.31 -1.11
C HIS A 96 -1.34 10.77 -0.46
N HIS A 97 -2.19 10.05 -1.20
CA HIS A 97 -3.45 9.51 -0.68
C HIS A 97 -3.27 8.50 0.47
N VAL A 98 -2.08 7.88 0.61
CA VAL A 98 -1.78 6.95 1.72
C VAL A 98 -1.66 7.70 3.04
N ILE A 99 -1.12 8.94 3.00
CA ILE A 99 -0.81 9.73 4.20
C ILE A 99 -1.76 10.91 4.40
N ASP A 100 -2.70 11.10 3.48
CA ASP A 100 -3.67 12.20 3.55
C ASP A 100 -4.50 12.09 4.83
N ALA A 101 -4.62 13.22 5.54
CA ALA A 101 -5.28 13.33 6.83
C ALA A 101 -4.75 12.39 7.96
N ALA A 102 -3.54 11.83 7.82
CA ALA A 102 -2.91 11.01 8.84
C ALA A 102 -2.41 11.87 10.01
N ASP A 103 -2.82 11.54 11.24
CA ASP A 103 -2.26 12.12 12.47
C ASP A 103 -0.98 11.40 12.91
N GLU A 104 -0.88 10.11 12.60
CA GLU A 104 0.28 9.27 12.89
C GLU A 104 0.62 8.39 11.68
N ILE A 105 1.91 8.26 11.41
CA ILE A 105 2.43 7.45 10.32
C ILE A 105 3.48 6.52 10.91
N VAL A 106 3.28 5.21 10.71
CA VAL A 106 4.21 4.15 11.14
C VAL A 106 4.67 3.37 9.91
N VAL A 107 5.97 3.33 9.71
CA VAL A 107 6.63 2.58 8.64
C VAL A 107 7.13 1.27 9.19
N ARG A 108 6.76 0.16 8.55
CA ARG A 108 7.17 -1.19 8.90
C ARG A 108 7.97 -1.82 7.79
N PHE A 109 9.17 -2.28 8.14
CA PHE A 109 10.09 -2.98 7.26
C PHE A 109 9.78 -4.48 7.14
N SER A 110 10.40 -5.15 6.19
CA SER A 110 10.28 -6.60 5.96
C SER A 110 10.77 -7.43 7.16
N ASP A 111 11.76 -6.95 7.90
CA ASP A 111 12.29 -7.54 9.14
C ASP A 111 11.43 -7.25 10.39
N ARG A 112 10.26 -6.62 10.21
CA ARG A 112 9.28 -6.26 11.23
C ARG A 112 9.66 -5.08 12.13
N ARG A 113 10.78 -4.41 11.90
CA ARG A 113 11.08 -3.15 12.59
C ARG A 113 10.06 -2.09 12.20
N GLU A 114 9.65 -1.28 13.17
CA GLU A 114 8.70 -0.20 12.99
C GLU A 114 9.30 1.13 13.42
N PHE A 115 9.04 2.17 12.64
CA PHE A 115 9.52 3.52 12.90
C PHE A 115 8.38 4.51 12.69
N SER A 116 8.29 5.51 13.58
CA SER A 116 7.45 6.67 13.33
C SER A 116 8.05 7.50 12.21
N ALA A 117 7.21 7.96 11.29
CA ALA A 117 7.63 8.79 10.18
C ALA A 117 7.04 10.19 10.26
N THR A 118 7.79 11.17 9.79
CA THR A 118 7.34 12.55 9.60
C THR A 118 7.22 12.87 8.12
N ILE A 119 6.25 13.72 7.77
CA ILE A 119 6.04 14.19 6.40
C ILE A 119 7.07 15.30 6.13
N VAL A 120 7.90 15.11 5.09
CA VAL A 120 8.87 16.10 4.61
C VAL A 120 8.23 17.01 3.56
N GLY A 121 7.44 16.41 2.67
CA GLY A 121 6.73 17.14 1.63
C GLY A 121 5.71 16.26 0.91
N THR A 122 4.74 16.91 0.27
CA THR A 122 3.69 16.25 -0.50
C THR A 122 3.32 17.04 -1.75
N ASP A 123 2.94 16.34 -2.80
CA ASP A 123 2.26 16.92 -3.97
C ASP A 123 1.08 16.02 -4.36
N SER A 124 -0.13 16.56 -4.22
CA SER A 124 -1.37 15.83 -4.50
C SER A 124 -1.63 15.61 -6.00
N ARG A 125 -1.04 16.43 -6.88
CA ARG A 125 -1.27 16.31 -8.33
C ARG A 125 -0.63 15.07 -8.93
N PRO A 126 0.68 14.78 -8.69
CA PRO A 126 1.29 13.52 -9.08
C PRO A 126 1.04 12.39 -8.07
N ASP A 127 0.28 12.63 -6.99
CA ASP A 127 0.03 11.69 -5.90
C ASP A 127 1.32 11.18 -5.22
N LEU A 128 2.23 12.11 -4.85
CA LEU A 128 3.51 11.78 -4.21
C LEU A 128 3.63 12.38 -2.81
N ALA A 129 4.28 11.64 -1.92
CA ALA A 129 4.66 12.08 -0.59
C ALA A 129 6.05 11.57 -0.23
N LEU A 130 6.83 12.43 0.42
CA LEU A 130 8.14 12.14 0.97
C LEU A 130 8.05 12.11 2.49
N LEU A 131 8.48 10.99 3.06
CA LEU A 131 8.54 10.76 4.51
C LEU A 131 9.99 10.66 4.97
N LYS A 132 10.20 10.90 6.26
CA LYS A 132 11.49 10.73 6.95
C LYS A 132 11.30 9.89 8.22
N ILE A 133 12.15 8.90 8.38
CA ILE A 133 12.27 8.11 9.61
C ILE A 133 13.63 8.34 10.25
N ASP A 134 13.70 8.22 11.59
CA ASP A 134 14.96 8.18 12.34
C ASP A 134 15.34 6.71 12.57
N ALA A 135 15.99 6.11 11.58
CA ALA A 135 16.60 4.79 11.69
C ALA A 135 18.05 4.94 12.14
N LYS A 136 18.30 4.78 13.44
CA LYS A 136 19.66 4.64 14.00
C LYS A 136 20.02 3.18 14.13
#